data_514d5507c9ce91a40106f04aefe5cf8b
#
_entry.id   514d5507c9ce91a40106f04aefe5cf8b
#
_cell.length_a   1.000
_cell.length_b   1.000
_cell.length_c   1.000
_cell.angle_alpha   90.00
_cell.angle_beta   90.00
_cell.angle_gamma   90.00
#
_symmetry.space_group_name_H-M   'P 1'
#
loop_
_entity.id
_entity.type
_entity.pdbx_description
1 polymer ?
#
loop_
_entity_poly.entity_id
_entity_poly.type
_entity_poly.pdbx_seq_one_letter_code
_entity_poly.pdbx_strand_id
1 'polypeptide(L)'
;MAFFDTGYFKGNKPRSLLAKKRNIKNKITAWGLGKQYYDGNRLDGYGGYKYDGRWKKFLPKIIKKYKLSGKSKVLDLGCKKGFFLKDLRDLIPGIKIHGIENHYYPIQHAHKNVKKYLSFSNYYNLKFKNKHFDLVFAFNSIYSQNL
;
A
#
# COMPACT_ATOMS: atom_id res chain seq x y z
N MET A 1 2.11 -0.09 23.08
CA MET A 1 2.04 0.20 21.63
C MET A 1 1.75 1.68 21.46
N ALA A 2 2.66 2.49 20.94
CA ALA A 2 2.40 3.92 20.80
C ALA A 2 1.59 4.16 19.50
N PHE A 3 0.41 4.75 19.64
CA PHE A 3 -0.37 5.22 18.50
C PHE A 3 0.42 6.32 17.77
N PHE A 4 0.67 6.12 16.49
CA PHE A 4 1.30 7.12 15.63
C PHE A 4 0.26 7.66 14.66
N ASP A 5 -0.18 8.90 14.90
CA ASP A 5 -1.00 9.61 13.92
C ASP A 5 -0.10 10.05 12.76
N THR A 6 -0.24 9.35 11.64
CA THR A 6 0.45 9.69 10.38
C THR A 6 -0.05 11.01 9.80
N GLY A 7 -1.14 11.59 10.33
CA GLY A 7 -1.88 12.66 9.67
C GLY A 7 -2.53 12.20 8.36
N TYR A 8 -2.66 10.86 8.17
CA TYR A 8 -3.33 10.32 7.01
C TYR A 8 -4.78 10.73 7.00
N PHE A 9 -5.17 11.31 5.96
CA PHE A 9 -6.37 12.03 5.63
C PHE A 9 -7.67 11.43 6.18
N LYS A 10 -8.35 12.16 7.03
CA LYS A 10 -9.80 12.06 7.22
C LYS A 10 -10.44 12.89 6.11
N GLY A 11 -10.87 12.25 5.03
CA GLY A 11 -11.57 12.94 3.95
C GLY A 11 -12.85 13.59 4.46
N ASN A 12 -13.09 14.86 4.07
CA ASN A 12 -14.26 15.63 4.49
C ASN A 12 -15.62 15.10 3.96
N LYS A 13 -15.61 14.04 3.15
CA LYS A 13 -16.83 13.43 2.62
C LYS A 13 -17.16 12.14 3.37
N PRO A 14 -18.37 12.00 3.94
CA PRO A 14 -18.78 10.79 4.63
C PRO A 14 -18.71 9.57 3.71
N ARG A 15 -17.93 8.56 4.07
CA ARG A 15 -17.81 7.29 3.31
C ARG A 15 -19.16 6.54 3.20
N SER A 16 -20.10 6.82 4.09
CA SER A 16 -21.45 6.24 4.13
C SER A 16 -22.25 6.46 2.84
N LEU A 17 -22.07 7.58 2.14
CA LEU A 17 -22.78 7.89 0.91
C LEU A 17 -22.44 6.94 -0.25
N LEU A 18 -21.19 6.48 -0.34
CA LEU A 18 -20.76 5.51 -1.36
C LEU A 18 -21.21 4.09 -1.04
N ALA A 19 -21.19 3.72 0.24
CA ALA A 19 -21.64 2.39 0.68
C ALA A 19 -23.13 2.15 0.36
N LYS A 20 -23.98 3.17 0.50
CA LYS A 20 -25.43 3.10 0.16
C LYS A 20 -25.68 2.95 -1.36
N LYS A 21 -24.75 3.39 -2.21
CA LYS A 21 -24.89 3.31 -3.67
C LYS A 21 -24.36 1.99 -4.25
N ARG A 22 -23.61 1.19 -3.48
CA ARG A 22 -23.05 -0.08 -3.94
C ARG A 22 -24.10 -1.18 -3.87
N ASN A 23 -24.40 -1.76 -5.02
CA ASN A 23 -25.21 -2.98 -5.12
C ASN A 23 -24.35 -4.24 -4.92
N ILE A 24 -25.00 -5.41 -4.93
CA ILE A 24 -24.30 -6.69 -4.74
C ILE A 24 -23.27 -6.97 -5.85
N LYS A 25 -23.54 -6.59 -7.09
CA LYS A 25 -22.63 -6.75 -8.23
C LYS A 25 -21.33 -5.98 -8.01
N ASN A 26 -21.43 -4.71 -7.53
CA ASN A 26 -20.22 -3.92 -7.20
C ASN A 26 -19.38 -4.58 -6.10
N LYS A 27 -20.04 -5.19 -5.09
CA LYS A 27 -19.33 -5.89 -4.01
C LYS A 27 -18.60 -7.13 -4.52
N ILE A 28 -19.26 -7.95 -5.33
CA ILE A 28 -18.65 -9.14 -5.94
C ILE A 28 -17.47 -8.74 -6.83
N THR A 29 -17.63 -7.72 -7.66
CA THR A 29 -16.54 -7.18 -8.49
C THR A 29 -15.36 -6.70 -7.64
N ALA A 30 -15.64 -6.04 -6.50
CA ALA A 30 -14.61 -5.59 -5.58
C ALA A 30 -13.82 -6.74 -4.95
N TRP A 31 -14.45 -7.87 -4.65
CA TRP A 31 -13.78 -9.04 -4.08
C TRP A 31 -12.76 -9.66 -5.01
N GLY A 32 -12.93 -9.52 -6.33
CA GLY A 32 -11.96 -10.01 -7.31
C GLY A 32 -10.62 -9.30 -7.30
N LEU A 33 -10.51 -8.11 -6.65
CA LEU A 33 -9.29 -7.30 -6.47
C LEU A 33 -8.44 -7.15 -7.75
N GLY A 34 -9.10 -7.24 -8.92
CA GLY A 34 -8.50 -7.13 -10.23
C GLY A 34 -8.59 -5.72 -10.83
N LYS A 35 -8.56 -5.64 -12.17
CA LYS A 35 -8.62 -4.39 -12.93
C LYS A 35 -9.78 -3.48 -12.51
N GLN A 36 -10.98 -4.03 -12.38
CA GLN A 36 -12.17 -3.24 -12.05
C GLN A 36 -12.08 -2.63 -10.65
N TYR A 37 -11.50 -3.34 -9.69
CA TYR A 37 -11.28 -2.84 -8.34
C TYR A 37 -10.27 -1.69 -8.30
N TYR A 38 -9.12 -1.83 -8.99
CA TYR A 38 -8.07 -0.81 -8.95
C TYR A 38 -8.36 0.36 -9.90
N ASP A 39 -8.66 0.07 -11.16
CA ASP A 39 -8.68 1.06 -12.24
C ASP A 39 -10.06 1.19 -12.91
N GLY A 40 -11.09 0.52 -12.41
CA GLY A 40 -12.46 0.59 -12.90
C GLY A 40 -13.29 1.69 -12.24
N ASN A 41 -14.59 1.43 -12.09
CA ASN A 41 -15.52 2.38 -11.52
C ASN A 41 -15.30 2.57 -10.00
N ARG A 42 -15.58 3.76 -9.48
CA ARG A 42 -15.48 4.07 -8.05
C ARG A 42 -16.41 3.23 -7.17
N LEU A 43 -17.52 2.74 -7.72
CA LEU A 43 -18.41 1.83 -7.02
C LEU A 43 -17.82 0.44 -6.83
N ASP A 44 -16.91 0.02 -7.72
CA ASP A 44 -16.25 -1.28 -7.66
C ASP A 44 -14.97 -1.30 -6.79
N GLY A 45 -14.40 -0.12 -6.50
CA GLY A 45 -13.17 -0.05 -5.73
C GLY A 45 -12.55 1.34 -5.64
N TYR A 46 -11.30 1.45 -6.07
CA TYR A 46 -10.54 2.70 -6.00
C TYR A 46 -11.02 3.78 -6.97
N GLY A 47 -11.59 3.41 -8.11
CA GLY A 47 -12.00 4.37 -9.15
C GLY A 47 -10.80 5.00 -9.87
N GLY A 48 -9.80 4.20 -10.18
CA GLY A 48 -8.53 4.62 -10.75
C GLY A 48 -7.44 4.80 -9.69
N TYR A 49 -6.68 3.73 -9.45
CA TYR A 49 -5.55 3.74 -8.51
C TYR A 49 -4.29 4.24 -9.22
N LYS A 50 -4.22 5.57 -9.41
CA LYS A 50 -3.11 6.25 -10.09
C LYS A 50 -2.14 6.87 -9.09
N TYR A 51 -0.88 6.99 -9.50
CA TYR A 51 0.15 7.68 -8.71
C TYR A 51 -0.14 9.20 -8.67
N ASP A 52 -0.13 9.74 -7.46
CA ASP A 52 -0.40 11.16 -7.21
C ASP A 52 0.56 11.78 -6.16
N GLY A 53 1.59 11.04 -5.74
CA GLY A 53 2.59 11.52 -4.79
C GLY A 53 2.06 11.76 -3.38
N ARG A 54 0.86 11.25 -3.04
CA ARG A 54 0.20 11.53 -1.75
C ARG A 54 1.01 11.15 -0.51
N TRP A 55 1.86 10.14 -0.62
CA TRP A 55 2.68 9.66 0.48
C TRP A 55 3.77 10.65 0.88
N LYS A 56 4.23 11.50 -0.03
CA LYS A 56 5.23 12.53 0.26
C LYS A 56 4.82 13.48 1.38
N LYS A 57 3.52 13.66 1.61
CA LYS A 57 2.99 14.48 2.71
C LYS A 57 3.17 13.84 4.09
N PHE A 58 3.17 12.50 4.17
CA PHE A 58 3.19 11.75 5.43
C PHE A 58 4.56 11.17 5.74
N LEU A 59 5.30 10.80 4.71
CA LEU A 59 6.60 10.16 4.83
C LEU A 59 7.62 10.93 5.69
N PRO A 60 7.72 12.28 5.66
CA PRO A 60 8.67 13.00 6.50
C PRO A 60 8.48 12.69 8.00
N LYS A 61 7.24 12.56 8.46
CA LYS A 61 6.94 12.19 9.87
C LYS A 61 7.39 10.76 10.19
N ILE A 62 7.15 9.83 9.27
CA ILE A 62 7.56 8.42 9.40
C ILE A 62 9.08 8.32 9.41
N ILE A 63 9.74 8.96 8.47
CA ILE A 63 11.20 9.01 8.32
C ILE A 63 11.85 9.51 9.62
N LYS A 64 11.37 10.64 10.13
CA LYS A 64 11.87 11.24 11.38
C LYS A 64 11.65 10.29 12.57
N LYS A 65 10.43 9.75 12.74
CA LYS A 65 10.10 8.88 13.87
C LYS A 65 10.93 7.61 13.93
N TYR A 66 11.11 6.94 12.78
CA TYR A 66 11.85 5.68 12.71
C TYR A 66 13.31 5.85 12.32
N LYS A 67 13.79 7.12 12.24
CA LYS A 67 15.19 7.47 11.90
C LYS A 67 15.67 6.77 10.62
N LEU A 68 14.78 6.71 9.61
CA LEU A 68 15.09 6.04 8.35
C LEU A 68 16.14 6.82 7.57
N SER A 69 17.06 6.08 6.95
CA SER A 69 18.17 6.62 6.16
C SER A 69 18.40 5.78 4.90
N GLY A 70 19.36 6.17 4.06
CA GLY A 70 19.75 5.41 2.88
C GLY A 70 20.29 3.99 3.18
N LYS A 71 20.63 3.70 4.45
CA LYS A 71 21.06 2.36 4.89
C LYS A 71 19.91 1.48 5.35
N SER A 72 18.74 2.07 5.62
CA SER A 72 17.57 1.37 6.15
C SER A 72 16.96 0.40 5.14
N LYS A 73 16.34 -0.67 5.68
CA LYS A 73 15.59 -1.68 4.93
C LYS A 73 14.12 -1.62 5.33
N VAL A 74 13.24 -1.40 4.38
CA VAL A 74 11.80 -1.25 4.62
C VAL A 74 11.01 -2.27 3.82
N LEU A 75 10.07 -2.95 4.50
CA LEU A 75 9.10 -3.85 3.90
C LEU A 75 7.72 -3.19 3.89
N ASP A 76 7.02 -3.26 2.77
CA ASP A 76 5.61 -2.86 2.63
C ASP A 76 4.74 -4.09 2.33
N LEU A 77 3.92 -4.49 3.29
CA LEU A 77 2.95 -5.59 3.15
C LEU A 77 1.64 -5.03 2.59
N GLY A 78 1.21 -5.55 1.45
CA GLY A 78 0.08 -5.00 0.70
C GLY A 78 0.47 -3.75 -0.08
N CYS A 79 1.63 -3.81 -0.71
CA CYS A 79 2.24 -2.66 -1.38
C CYS A 79 1.46 -2.16 -2.61
N LYS A 80 0.50 -2.94 -3.10
CA LYS A 80 -0.32 -2.62 -4.29
C LYS A 80 0.56 -2.28 -5.50
N LYS A 81 0.40 -1.09 -6.09
CA LYS A 81 1.24 -0.61 -7.22
C LYS A 81 2.57 0.02 -6.76
N GLY A 82 2.92 -0.07 -5.47
CA GLY A 82 4.21 0.37 -4.91
C GLY A 82 4.36 1.88 -4.74
N PHE A 83 3.27 2.66 -4.69
CA PHE A 83 3.34 4.13 -4.64
C PHE A 83 3.97 4.66 -3.35
N PHE A 84 3.73 4.00 -2.21
CA PHE A 84 4.41 4.32 -0.94
C PHE A 84 5.92 4.14 -1.06
N LEU A 85 6.37 2.99 -1.55
CA LEU A 85 7.77 2.67 -1.72
C LEU A 85 8.47 3.59 -2.74
N LYS A 86 7.74 3.99 -3.79
CA LYS A 86 8.22 4.96 -4.77
C LYS A 86 8.50 6.32 -4.11
N ASP A 87 7.54 6.85 -3.35
CA ASP A 87 7.71 8.13 -2.68
C ASP A 87 8.79 8.07 -1.58
N LEU A 88 8.89 6.93 -0.86
CA LEU A 88 9.93 6.72 0.13
C LEU A 88 11.35 6.75 -0.49
N ARG A 89 11.54 6.11 -1.64
CA ARG A 89 12.83 6.12 -2.36
C ARG A 89 13.18 7.49 -2.93
N ASP A 90 12.18 8.26 -3.35
CA ASP A 90 12.42 9.65 -3.79
C ASP A 90 12.95 10.53 -2.67
N LEU A 91 12.42 10.32 -1.43
CA LEU A 91 12.80 11.13 -0.27
C LEU A 91 14.10 10.65 0.39
N ILE A 92 14.43 9.38 0.26
CA ILE A 92 15.64 8.79 0.85
C ILE A 92 16.41 8.01 -0.24
N PRO A 93 17.29 8.65 -1.00
CA PRO A 93 18.18 7.94 -1.92
C PRO A 93 18.99 6.87 -1.21
N GLY A 94 19.10 5.68 -1.83
CA GLY A 94 19.84 4.55 -1.28
C GLY A 94 19.07 3.63 -0.35
N ILE A 95 17.88 4.02 0.15
CA ILE A 95 17.06 3.15 1.01
C ILE A 95 16.74 1.83 0.30
N LYS A 96 16.85 0.72 1.04
CA LYS A 96 16.51 -0.62 0.55
C LYS A 96 15.04 -0.88 0.81
N ILE A 97 14.28 -1.14 -0.23
CA ILE A 97 12.84 -1.39 -0.15
C ILE A 97 12.48 -2.77 -0.67
N HIS A 98 11.44 -3.35 -0.10
CA HIS A 98 10.78 -4.53 -0.63
C HIS A 98 9.27 -4.39 -0.44
N GLY A 99 8.48 -4.75 -1.45
CA GLY A 99 7.03 -4.75 -1.39
C GLY A 99 6.48 -6.15 -1.64
N ILE A 100 5.51 -6.56 -0.85
CA ILE A 100 4.77 -7.80 -1.06
C ILE A 100 3.31 -7.47 -1.28
N GLU A 101 2.74 -8.09 -2.30
CA GLU A 101 1.33 -7.98 -2.65
C GLU A 101 0.79 -9.37 -3.01
N ASN A 102 -0.37 -9.71 -2.48
CA ASN A 102 -1.02 -10.99 -2.72
C ASN A 102 -2.04 -10.97 -3.87
N HIS A 103 -2.10 -9.86 -4.62
CA HIS A 103 -2.92 -9.71 -5.81
C HIS A 103 -2.04 -9.44 -7.03
N TYR A 104 -2.30 -10.19 -8.10
CA TYR A 104 -1.46 -10.15 -9.30
C TYR A 104 -1.58 -8.84 -10.07
N TYR A 105 -2.82 -8.32 -10.21
CA TYR A 105 -3.08 -7.14 -11.00
C TYR A 105 -2.23 -5.91 -10.60
N PRO A 106 -2.17 -5.50 -9.32
CA PRO A 106 -1.39 -4.32 -8.94
C PRO A 106 0.12 -4.52 -9.14
N ILE A 107 0.65 -5.74 -9.01
CA ILE A 107 2.07 -6.03 -9.31
C ILE A 107 2.36 -5.87 -10.80
N GLN A 108 1.51 -6.39 -11.68
CA GLN A 108 1.67 -6.20 -13.13
C GLN A 108 1.68 -4.71 -13.51
N HIS A 109 0.82 -3.91 -12.87
CA HIS A 109 0.62 -2.48 -13.12
C HIS A 109 1.34 -1.59 -12.11
N ALA A 110 2.39 -2.11 -11.48
CA ALA A 110 3.21 -1.39 -10.52
C ALA A 110 3.95 -0.21 -11.16
N HIS A 111 4.23 0.81 -10.34
CA HIS A 111 5.01 1.95 -10.79
C HIS A 111 6.40 1.51 -11.27
N LYS A 112 6.79 1.89 -12.50
CA LYS A 112 8.00 1.43 -13.19
C LYS A 112 9.29 1.53 -12.35
N ASN A 113 9.43 2.59 -11.56
CA ASN A 113 10.65 2.86 -10.77
C ASN A 113 10.82 1.92 -9.58
N VAL A 114 9.77 1.20 -9.16
CA VAL A 114 9.83 0.30 -8.01
C VAL A 114 9.40 -1.12 -8.32
N LYS A 115 8.87 -1.39 -9.50
CA LYS A 115 8.34 -2.71 -9.89
C LYS A 115 9.31 -3.86 -9.60
N LYS A 116 10.60 -3.68 -9.83
CA LYS A 116 11.65 -4.70 -9.59
C LYS A 116 11.87 -5.05 -8.11
N TYR A 117 11.35 -4.23 -7.19
CA TYR A 117 11.42 -4.46 -5.74
C TYR A 117 10.15 -5.04 -5.17
N LEU A 118 9.15 -5.32 -6.01
CA LEU A 118 7.86 -5.85 -5.59
C LEU A 118 7.77 -7.33 -5.94
N SER A 119 7.18 -8.11 -5.04
CA SER A 119 6.96 -9.55 -5.22
C SER A 119 5.48 -9.88 -5.05
N PHE A 120 4.98 -10.76 -5.92
CA PHE A 120 3.70 -11.42 -5.73
C PHE A 120 3.89 -12.59 -4.77
N SER A 121 3.30 -12.51 -3.58
CA SER A 121 3.37 -13.57 -2.55
C SER A 121 2.27 -13.39 -1.52
N ASN A 122 1.93 -14.46 -0.80
CA ASN A 122 1.07 -14.35 0.37
C ASN A 122 1.85 -13.78 1.58
N TYR A 123 1.11 -13.35 2.60
CA TYR A 123 1.69 -12.75 3.81
C TYR A 123 2.02 -13.76 4.91
N TYR A 124 1.63 -15.04 4.74
CA TYR A 124 1.76 -16.06 5.77
C TYR A 124 3.10 -16.79 5.74
N ASN A 125 3.78 -16.80 4.60
CA ASN A 125 5.04 -17.50 4.43
C ASN A 125 6.11 -16.57 3.85
N LEU A 126 6.53 -15.61 4.65
CA LEU A 126 7.56 -14.66 4.28
C LEU A 126 8.94 -15.27 4.54
N LYS A 127 9.70 -15.53 3.48
CA LYS A 127 11.04 -16.13 3.53
C LYS A 127 12.13 -15.11 3.87
N PHE A 128 11.90 -14.29 4.90
CA PHE A 128 12.91 -13.36 5.39
C PHE A 128 13.49 -13.84 6.72
N LYS A 129 14.78 -13.56 6.94
CA LYS A 129 15.41 -13.80 8.23
C LYS A 129 14.80 -12.87 9.29
N ASN A 130 14.80 -13.32 10.54
CA ASN A 130 14.39 -12.46 11.67
C ASN A 130 15.22 -11.17 11.69
N LYS A 131 14.58 -10.07 12.07
CA LYS A 131 15.22 -8.72 12.14
C LYS A 131 15.84 -8.27 10.81
N HIS A 132 15.30 -8.71 9.67
CA HIS A 132 15.84 -8.33 8.36
C HIS A 132 15.50 -6.89 7.97
N PHE A 133 14.38 -6.34 8.44
CA PHE A 133 13.90 -5.00 8.13
C PHE A 133 13.92 -4.09 9.35
N ASP A 134 14.27 -2.82 9.14
CA ASP A 134 14.21 -1.77 10.15
C ASP A 134 12.78 -1.25 10.37
N LEU A 135 11.95 -1.33 9.33
CA LEU A 135 10.52 -0.99 9.36
C LEU A 135 9.72 -1.96 8.50
N VAL A 136 8.63 -2.47 9.07
CA VAL A 136 7.56 -3.17 8.31
C VAL A 136 6.34 -2.27 8.32
N PHE A 137 5.89 -1.92 7.12
CA PHE A 137 4.70 -1.12 6.90
C PHE A 137 3.57 -2.01 6.36
N ALA A 138 2.37 -1.89 6.92
CA ALA A 138 1.21 -2.68 6.53
C ALA A 138 -0.06 -1.80 6.56
N PHE A 139 -0.23 -0.99 5.52
CA PHE A 139 -1.33 -0.04 5.48
C PHE A 139 -2.53 -0.61 4.72
N ASN A 140 -3.65 -0.80 5.44
CA ASN A 140 -4.87 -1.37 4.86
C ASN A 140 -4.64 -2.72 4.14
N SER A 141 -3.86 -3.61 4.73
CA SER A 141 -3.52 -4.91 4.13
C SER A 141 -3.82 -6.11 5.03
N ILE A 142 -3.62 -5.98 6.33
CA ILE A 142 -3.73 -7.13 7.25
C ILE A 142 -5.18 -7.47 7.59
N TYR A 143 -6.06 -6.47 7.71
CA TYR A 143 -7.46 -6.69 8.14
C TYR A 143 -8.33 -7.44 7.12
N SER A 144 -7.90 -7.56 5.89
CA SER A 144 -8.59 -8.33 4.84
C SER A 144 -8.17 -9.80 4.80
N GLN A 145 -7.26 -10.21 5.66
CA GLN A 145 -6.82 -11.58 5.78
C GLN A 145 -7.70 -12.28 6.82
N ASN A 146 -8.32 -13.40 6.45
CA ASN A 146 -8.90 -14.30 7.43
C ASN A 146 -7.75 -14.84 8.30
N LEU A 147 -7.67 -14.36 9.52
CA LEU A 147 -6.78 -14.88 10.55
C LEU A 147 -7.31 -16.20 11.08
#